data_8a7230f8152722ca57333ea69a1d04ca
#
_entry.id   8a7230f8152722ca57333ea69a1d04ca
#
_cell.length_a   1.000
_cell.length_b   1.000
_cell.length_c   1.000
_cell.angle_alpha   90.00
_cell.angle_beta   90.00
_cell.angle_gamma   90.00
#
_symmetry.space_group_name_H-M   'P 1'
#
loop_
_entity.id
_entity.type
_entity.pdbx_description
1 polymer ?
#
loop_
_entity_poly.entity_id
_entity_poly.type
_entity_poly.pdbx_seq_one_letter_code
_entity_poly.pdbx_strand_id
1 'polypeptide(L)'
;MGSTMVRYKIRPERADENVALVEAVYAELARERPEGLRYATFRLPDGVSFLHVVIETDQPGRILGRLASFQAFQQDIESRCEEPPVAAEIALVGSFGVGVRS
;
A
#
# COMPACT_ATOMS: atom_id res chain seq x y z
N MET A 1 -4.41 -3.54 -17.07
CA MET A 1 -4.35 -3.95 -15.67
C MET A 1 -2.94 -3.79 -15.14
N GLY A 2 -2.80 -3.11 -14.03
CA GLY A 2 -1.49 -2.85 -13.47
C GLY A 2 -1.36 -3.45 -12.07
N SER A 3 -0.23 -4.09 -11.82
CA SER A 3 0.08 -4.61 -10.50
C SER A 3 1.43 -4.08 -10.09
N THR A 4 1.51 -3.55 -8.88
CA THR A 4 2.71 -2.89 -8.40
C THR A 4 2.99 -3.32 -6.96
N MET A 5 4.26 -3.54 -6.68
CA MET A 5 4.73 -3.78 -5.33
C MET A 5 5.58 -2.61 -4.90
N VAL A 6 5.40 -2.18 -3.65
CA VAL A 6 6.23 -1.13 -3.07
C VAL A 6 6.79 -1.64 -1.76
N ARG A 7 8.09 -1.51 -1.58
CA ARG A 7 8.75 -1.94 -0.36
C ARG A 7 9.57 -0.79 0.21
N TYR A 8 9.50 -0.63 1.53
CA TYR A 8 10.29 0.39 2.21
C TYR A 8 10.54 -0.04 3.66
N LYS A 9 11.46 0.65 4.30
CA LYS A 9 11.80 0.37 5.69
C LYS A 9 11.71 1.67 6.49
N ILE A 10 10.98 1.61 7.59
CA ILE A 10 10.69 2.77 8.42
C ILE A 10 11.68 2.81 9.58
N ARG A 11 12.04 4.01 10.02
CA ARG A 11 12.84 4.19 11.23
C ARG A 11 12.07 3.59 12.40
N PRO A 12 12.73 2.81 13.27
CA PRO A 12 12.00 2.09 14.33
C PRO A 12 11.10 2.98 15.18
N GLU A 13 11.57 4.19 15.50
CA GLU A 13 10.80 5.09 16.36
C GLU A 13 9.56 5.64 15.66
N ARG A 14 9.44 5.45 14.37
CA ARG A 14 8.29 5.95 13.60
C ARG A 14 7.43 4.82 13.02
N ALA A 15 7.70 3.58 13.42
CA ALA A 15 6.98 2.45 12.87
C ALA A 15 5.49 2.49 13.22
N ASP A 16 5.16 2.82 14.46
CA ASP A 16 3.75 2.88 14.86
C ASP A 16 3.01 4.00 14.15
N GLU A 17 3.69 5.12 13.92
CA GLU A 17 3.11 6.21 13.13
C GLU A 17 2.76 5.73 11.72
N ASN A 18 3.67 4.96 11.12
CA ASN A 18 3.43 4.46 9.78
C ASN A 18 2.24 3.50 9.74
N VAL A 19 2.12 2.63 10.73
CA VAL A 19 0.98 1.72 10.81
C VAL A 19 -0.32 2.52 10.89
N ALA A 20 -0.35 3.58 11.71
CA ALA A 20 -1.56 4.38 11.84
C ALA A 20 -1.93 5.06 10.51
N LEU A 21 -0.94 5.54 9.77
CA LEU A 21 -1.20 6.17 8.47
C LEU A 21 -1.72 5.15 7.48
N VAL A 22 -1.19 3.93 7.49
CA VAL A 22 -1.68 2.86 6.63
C VAL A 22 -3.11 2.49 6.99
N GLU A 23 -3.38 2.35 8.29
CA GLU A 23 -4.72 1.99 8.73
C GLU A 23 -5.76 3.02 8.31
N ALA A 24 -5.39 4.29 8.29
CA ALA A 24 -6.29 5.34 7.83
C ALA A 24 -6.65 5.18 6.37
N VAL A 25 -5.71 4.69 5.54
CA VAL A 25 -6.00 4.41 4.14
C VAL A 25 -7.08 3.33 4.03
N TYR A 26 -6.93 2.26 4.79
CA TYR A 26 -7.90 1.17 4.73
C TYR A 26 -9.26 1.59 5.28
N ALA A 27 -9.27 2.47 6.29
CA ALA A 27 -10.55 2.99 6.80
C ALA A 27 -11.27 3.79 5.72
N GLU A 28 -10.54 4.60 4.96
CA GLU A 28 -11.15 5.36 3.88
C GLU A 28 -11.62 4.43 2.77
N LEU A 29 -10.83 3.42 2.44
CA LEU A 29 -11.23 2.44 1.42
C LEU A 29 -12.50 1.70 1.83
N ALA A 30 -12.64 1.38 3.10
CA ALA A 30 -13.84 0.71 3.59
C ALA A 30 -15.08 1.58 3.44
N ARG A 31 -14.92 2.90 3.56
CA ARG A 31 -16.05 3.83 3.37
C ARG A 31 -16.35 4.04 1.89
N GLU A 32 -15.32 4.26 1.09
CA GLU A 32 -15.50 4.63 -0.32
C GLU A 32 -15.78 3.43 -1.20
N ARG A 33 -15.23 2.27 -0.87
CA ARG A 33 -15.43 1.00 -1.58
C ARG A 33 -15.25 1.15 -3.09
N PRO A 34 -14.11 1.67 -3.54
CA PRO A 34 -13.89 1.85 -4.98
C PRO A 34 -13.80 0.50 -5.68
N GLU A 35 -14.28 0.47 -6.92
CA GLU A 35 -14.20 -0.74 -7.73
C GLU A 35 -12.88 -0.77 -8.48
N GLY A 36 -12.42 -1.98 -8.79
CA GLY A 36 -11.23 -2.15 -9.62
C GLY A 36 -9.93 -2.06 -8.86
N LEU A 37 -9.98 -2.07 -7.54
CA LEU A 37 -8.79 -1.99 -6.72
C LEU A 37 -8.70 -3.17 -5.77
N ARG A 38 -7.54 -3.81 -5.74
CA ARG A 38 -7.19 -4.77 -4.71
C ARG A 38 -5.88 -4.31 -4.11
N TYR A 39 -5.85 -4.21 -2.80
CA TYR A 39 -4.73 -3.57 -2.14
C TYR A 39 -4.48 -4.26 -0.80
N ALA A 40 -3.23 -4.62 -0.54
CA ALA A 40 -2.86 -5.26 0.71
C ALA A 40 -1.51 -4.71 1.17
N THR A 41 -1.38 -4.54 2.46
CA THR A 41 -0.15 -4.08 3.07
C THR A 41 0.29 -5.09 4.11
N PHE A 42 1.57 -5.43 4.08
CA PHE A 42 2.15 -6.40 5.00
C PHE A 42 3.27 -5.73 5.78
N ARG A 43 3.35 -6.09 7.06
CA ARG A 43 4.47 -5.68 7.91
C ARG A 43 5.35 -6.91 8.10
N LEU A 44 6.64 -6.77 7.82
CA LEU A 44 7.56 -7.90 7.90
C LEU A 44 7.95 -8.16 9.36
N PRO A 45 8.52 -9.35 9.65
CA PRO A 45 8.83 -9.73 11.03
C PRO A 45 9.79 -8.81 11.75
N ASP A 46 10.59 -8.03 11.02
CA ASP A 46 11.49 -7.07 11.66
C ASP A 46 10.73 -5.89 12.29
N GLY A 47 9.44 -5.78 12.01
CA GLY A 47 8.60 -4.74 12.60
C GLY A 47 8.71 -3.37 11.96
N VAL A 48 9.64 -3.18 11.03
CA VAL A 48 9.90 -1.87 10.43
C VAL A 48 9.85 -1.89 8.91
N SER A 49 9.88 -3.06 8.29
CA SER A 49 9.78 -3.16 6.83
C SER A 49 8.34 -3.42 6.44
N PHE A 50 7.91 -2.77 5.35
CA PHE A 50 6.53 -2.85 4.88
C PHE A 50 6.52 -3.17 3.39
N LEU A 51 5.51 -3.93 3.00
CA LEU A 51 5.29 -4.32 1.62
C LEU A 51 3.86 -4.00 1.26
N HIS A 52 3.70 -3.22 0.20
CA HIS A 52 2.37 -2.90 -0.34
C HIS A 52 2.22 -3.59 -1.68
N VAL A 53 1.07 -4.21 -1.91
CA VAL A 53 0.74 -4.81 -3.19
C VAL A 53 -0.55 -4.17 -3.68
N VAL A 54 -0.50 -3.61 -4.88
CA VAL A 54 -1.63 -2.91 -5.48
C VAL A 54 -1.96 -3.57 -6.81
N ILE A 55 -3.21 -3.96 -6.97
CA ILE A 55 -3.71 -4.50 -8.23
C ILE A 55 -4.90 -3.65 -8.64
N GLU A 56 -4.76 -2.93 -9.75
CA GLU A 56 -5.82 -2.09 -10.26
C GLU A 56 -6.19 -2.55 -11.67
N THR A 57 -7.48 -2.55 -11.96
CA THR A 57 -7.96 -3.03 -13.25
C THR A 57 -7.74 -2.01 -14.36
N ASP A 58 -7.65 -0.74 -14.02
CA ASP A 58 -7.49 0.33 -15.00
C ASP A 58 -6.11 0.96 -14.89
N GLN A 59 -6.04 2.17 -14.38
CA GLN A 59 -4.80 2.94 -14.34
C GLN A 59 -4.18 2.82 -12.95
N PRO A 60 -2.99 2.25 -12.85
CA PRO A 60 -2.33 2.11 -11.54
C PRO A 60 -2.17 3.47 -10.86
N GLY A 61 -2.46 3.47 -9.56
CA GLY A 61 -2.31 4.67 -8.75
C GLY A 61 -3.46 5.65 -8.86
N ARG A 62 -4.37 5.42 -9.80
CA ARG A 62 -5.45 6.39 -10.01
C ARG A 62 -6.42 6.43 -8.84
N ILE A 63 -6.79 5.27 -8.34
CA ILE A 63 -7.77 5.19 -7.26
C ILE A 63 -7.14 5.64 -5.95
N LEU A 64 -6.00 5.05 -5.59
CA LEU A 64 -5.34 5.39 -4.33
C LEU A 64 -4.91 6.85 -4.30
N GLY A 65 -4.40 7.36 -5.41
CA GLY A 65 -3.89 8.73 -5.44
C GLY A 65 -4.93 9.80 -5.15
N ARG A 66 -6.21 9.45 -5.26
CA ARG A 66 -7.29 10.41 -4.98
C ARG A 66 -7.70 10.40 -3.51
N LEU A 67 -7.28 9.44 -2.73
CA LEU A 67 -7.69 9.34 -1.34
C LEU A 67 -6.88 10.30 -0.49
N ALA A 68 -7.57 11.09 0.34
CA ALA A 68 -6.89 12.02 1.22
C ALA A 68 -5.97 11.30 2.19
N SER A 69 -6.40 10.13 2.70
CA SER A 69 -5.57 9.36 3.61
C SER A 69 -4.32 8.84 2.93
N PHE A 70 -4.41 8.47 1.65
CA PHE A 70 -3.23 8.00 0.93
C PHE A 70 -2.26 9.16 0.68
N GLN A 71 -2.79 10.34 0.36
CA GLN A 71 -1.94 11.51 0.21
C GLN A 71 -1.22 11.84 1.50
N ALA A 72 -1.94 11.74 2.63
CA ALA A 72 -1.32 11.96 3.94
C ALA A 72 -0.26 10.91 4.25
N PHE A 73 -0.50 9.66 3.85
CA PHE A 73 0.49 8.60 4.02
C PHE A 73 1.75 8.90 3.23
N GLN A 74 1.60 9.38 2.00
CA GLN A 74 2.75 9.66 1.15
C GLN A 74 3.51 10.92 1.56
N GLN A 75 2.82 11.84 2.23
CA GLN A 75 3.48 13.06 2.68
C GLN A 75 4.55 12.70 3.69
N ASP A 76 5.77 13.17 3.45
CA ASP A 76 6.90 12.96 4.35
C ASP A 76 7.30 11.50 4.53
N ILE A 77 6.88 10.61 3.60
CA ILE A 77 7.24 9.19 3.76
C ILE A 77 8.76 9.02 3.78
N GLU A 78 9.48 9.81 2.98
CA GLU A 78 10.93 9.66 2.94
C GLU A 78 11.58 10.03 4.27
N SER A 79 11.00 10.98 4.99
CA SER A 79 11.55 11.37 6.30
C SER A 79 11.28 10.29 7.35
N ARG A 80 10.24 9.48 7.15
CA ARG A 80 9.98 8.36 8.06
C ARG A 80 10.85 7.15 7.74
N CYS A 81 11.37 7.08 6.54
CA CYS A 81 12.07 5.88 6.06
C CYS A 81 13.53 5.86 6.42
N GLU A 82 13.99 4.69 6.82
CA GLU A 82 15.42 4.38 6.87
C GLU A 82 15.89 3.96 5.46
N GLU A 83 15.03 3.23 4.74
CA GLU A 83 15.26 2.89 3.34
C GLU A 83 14.04 3.36 2.55
N PRO A 84 14.24 4.22 1.54
CA PRO A 84 13.12 4.81 0.83
C PRO A 84 12.31 3.79 0.03
N PRO A 85 11.09 4.15 -0.36
CA PRO A 85 10.26 3.22 -1.12
C PRO A 85 10.87 2.85 -2.47
N VAL A 86 10.79 1.58 -2.78
CA VAL A 86 11.17 1.05 -4.09
C VAL A 86 9.95 0.38 -4.68
N ALA A 87 9.55 0.84 -5.86
CA ALA A 87 8.38 0.31 -6.55
C ALA A 87 8.81 -0.57 -7.71
N ALA A 88 8.07 -1.64 -7.92
CA ALA A 88 8.34 -2.55 -9.03
C ALA A 88 7.02 -3.03 -9.61
N GLU A 89 6.97 -3.13 -10.94
CA GLU A 89 5.86 -3.80 -11.58
C GLU A 89 5.95 -5.28 -11.31
N ILE A 90 4.78 -5.89 -11.04
CA ILE A 90 4.71 -7.32 -10.80
C ILE A 90 3.65 -7.93 -11.68
N ALA A 91 3.80 -9.21 -11.97
CA ALA A 91 2.85 -9.91 -12.83
C ALA A 91 2.25 -11.06 -12.02
N LEU A 92 0.93 -11.16 -12.07
CA LEU A 92 0.25 -12.25 -11.39
C LEU A 92 0.52 -13.55 -12.14
N VAL A 93 1.11 -14.51 -11.46
CA VAL A 93 1.36 -15.82 -12.02
C VAL A 93 0.21 -16.77 -11.67
N GLY A 94 -0.34 -16.62 -10.47
CA GLY A 94 -1.46 -17.44 -10.04
C GLY A 94 -2.00 -16.92 -8.73
N SER A 95 -3.24 -17.31 -8.39
CA SER A 95 -3.82 -16.94 -7.12
C SER A 95 -4.84 -17.99 -6.71
N PHE A 96 -5.03 -18.11 -5.41
CA PHE A 96 -6.04 -19.00 -4.85
C PHE A 96 -6.41 -18.48 -3.48
N GLY A 97 -7.69 -18.16 -3.31
CA GLY A 97 -8.18 -17.77 -1.99
C GLY A 97 -7.68 -16.45 -1.45
N VAL A 98 -7.13 -15.57 -2.31
CA VAL A 98 -6.63 -14.27 -1.84
C VAL A 98 -7.67 -13.17 -1.99
N GLY A 99 -8.94 -13.52 -2.07
CA GLY A 99 -9.97 -12.50 -2.13
C GLY A 99 -10.04 -11.76 -3.45
N VAL A 100 -9.39 -12.26 -4.48
CA VAL A 100 -9.49 -11.69 -5.82
C VAL A 100 -10.77 -12.21 -6.42
N ARG A 101 -11.78 -11.37 -6.42
CA ARG A 101 -13.09 -11.73 -6.91
C ARG A 101 -13.41 -10.89 -8.11
N SER A 102 -13.99 -11.53 -9.05
CA SER A 102 -14.44 -10.78 -10.21
C SER A 102 -15.86 -10.37 -10.08
#